data_cfe2ea335cd64b66909daaf6d554b8e0
#
_entry.id   cfe2ea335cd64b66909daaf6d554b8e0
#
_cell.length_a   1.000
_cell.length_b   1.000
_cell.length_c   1.000
_cell.angle_alpha   90.00
_cell.angle_beta   90.00
_cell.angle_gamma   90.00
#
_symmetry.space_group_name_H-M   'P 1'
#
loop_
_entity.id
_entity.type
_entity.pdbx_description
1 polymer ?
#
loop_
_entity_poly.entity_id
_entity_poly.type
_entity_poly.pdbx_seq_one_letter_code
_entity_poly.pdbx_strand_id
1 'polypeptide(L)'
;MVRSQVSLDELKQRLLTRIHEAGTGHNVIDVVIVRDRGLRPANWRIGDFVSIGLKPVSQDCKTCAFAAQSELQRDTDVIWSD
;
A
#
# COMPACT_ATOMS: atom_id res chain seq x y z
N MET A 1 -16.83 -14.32 6.43
CA MET A 1 -16.78 -12.90 6.05
C MET A 1 -16.28 -12.78 4.62
N VAL A 2 -16.98 -12.03 3.79
CA VAL A 2 -16.55 -11.81 2.41
C VAL A 2 -15.47 -10.75 2.37
N ARG A 3 -14.35 -11.05 1.72
CA ARG A 3 -13.28 -10.07 1.54
C ARG A 3 -13.65 -9.11 0.42
N SER A 4 -13.32 -7.84 0.60
CA SER A 4 -13.50 -6.84 -0.43
C SER A 4 -12.47 -7.05 -1.54
N GLN A 5 -12.89 -6.85 -2.79
CA GLN A 5 -11.98 -6.91 -3.93
C GLN A 5 -11.95 -5.55 -4.61
N VAL A 6 -10.76 -5.03 -4.80
CA VAL A 6 -10.55 -3.70 -5.38
C VAL A 6 -9.56 -3.79 -6.53
N SER A 7 -9.61 -2.80 -7.41
CA SER A 7 -8.60 -2.68 -8.46
C SER A 7 -7.26 -2.28 -7.84
N LEU A 8 -6.18 -2.52 -8.58
CA LEU A 8 -4.85 -2.11 -8.15
C LEU A 8 -4.79 -0.61 -7.92
N ASP A 9 -5.37 0.18 -8.82
CA ASP A 9 -5.38 1.64 -8.70
C ASP A 9 -6.14 2.10 -7.46
N GLU A 10 -7.26 1.49 -7.16
CA GLU A 10 -8.03 1.82 -5.96
C GLU A 10 -7.25 1.51 -4.70
N LEU A 11 -6.56 0.37 -4.65
CA LEU A 11 -5.73 0.02 -3.50
C LEU A 11 -4.61 1.03 -3.29
N LYS A 12 -3.93 1.43 -4.37
CA LYS A 12 -2.88 2.45 -4.32
C LYS A 12 -3.43 3.77 -3.77
N GLN A 13 -4.60 4.19 -4.23
CA GLN A 13 -5.26 5.40 -3.75
C GLN A 13 -5.53 5.34 -2.25
N ARG A 14 -6.05 4.22 -1.77
CA ARG A 14 -6.33 4.04 -0.34
C ARG A 14 -5.06 4.12 0.50
N LEU A 15 -3.98 3.49 0.04
CA LEU A 15 -2.70 3.52 0.74
C LEU A 15 -2.11 4.92 0.75
N LEU A 16 -2.12 5.62 -0.38
CA LEU A 16 -1.59 6.98 -0.47
C LEU A 16 -2.37 7.94 0.41
N THR A 17 -3.69 7.82 0.43
CA THR A 17 -4.54 8.64 1.30
C THR A 17 -4.14 8.47 2.76
N ARG A 18 -3.93 7.23 3.20
CA ARG A 18 -3.51 6.95 4.57
C ARG A 18 -2.14 7.54 4.90
N ILE A 19 -1.20 7.40 3.99
CA ILE A 19 0.15 7.95 4.15
C ILE A 19 0.10 9.48 4.26
N HIS A 20 -0.65 10.13 3.38
CA HIS A 20 -0.75 11.58 3.35
C HIS A 20 -1.50 12.13 4.57
N GLU A 21 -2.56 11.45 5.01
CA GLU A 21 -3.33 11.85 6.19
C GLU A 21 -2.48 11.78 7.47
N ALA A 22 -1.54 10.84 7.53
CA ALA A 22 -0.62 10.74 8.66
C ALA A 22 0.42 11.84 8.68
N GLY A 23 0.57 12.61 7.59
CA GLY A 23 1.51 13.72 7.51
C GLY A 23 2.97 13.32 7.38
N THR A 24 3.24 12.07 7.02
CA THR A 24 4.61 11.52 7.01
C THR A 24 5.18 11.27 5.62
N GLY A 25 4.37 11.36 4.58
CA GLY A 25 4.78 10.96 3.24
C GLY A 25 4.51 12.01 2.17
N HIS A 26 4.80 13.27 2.44
CA HIS A 26 4.51 14.36 1.51
C HIS A 26 5.23 14.22 0.16
N ASN A 27 6.38 13.56 0.15
CA ASN A 27 7.14 13.34 -1.06
C ASN A 27 6.81 12.03 -1.77
N VAL A 28 5.95 11.18 -1.21
CA VAL A 28 5.54 9.92 -1.83
C VAL A 28 4.39 10.19 -2.80
N ILE A 29 4.60 9.84 -4.07
CA ILE A 29 3.60 10.07 -5.13
C ILE A 29 2.92 8.79 -5.57
N ASP A 30 3.50 7.62 -5.25
CA ASP A 30 2.93 6.34 -5.62
C ASP A 30 3.54 5.23 -4.76
N VAL A 31 2.93 4.07 -4.80
CA VAL A 31 3.44 2.86 -4.15
C VAL A 31 3.47 1.73 -5.16
N VAL A 32 4.48 0.88 -5.07
CA VAL A 32 4.57 -0.32 -5.91
C VAL A 32 3.94 -1.48 -5.14
N ILE A 33 2.87 -2.04 -5.70
CA ILE A 33 2.17 -3.18 -5.11
C ILE A 33 2.58 -4.43 -5.87
N VAL A 34 3.03 -5.44 -5.14
CA VAL A 34 3.43 -6.72 -5.73
C VAL A 34 2.46 -7.81 -5.32
N ARG A 35 2.27 -8.78 -6.23
CA ARG A 35 1.44 -9.95 -5.96
C ARG A 35 2.15 -10.83 -4.94
N ASP A 36 1.43 -11.21 -3.90
CA ASP A 36 1.94 -12.10 -2.88
C ASP A 36 1.17 -13.43 -2.95
N ARG A 37 1.87 -14.51 -3.24
CA ARG A 37 1.30 -15.86 -3.32
C ARG A 37 1.65 -16.72 -2.11
N GLY A 38 2.23 -16.12 -1.08
CA GLY A 38 2.62 -16.83 0.13
C GLY A 38 1.46 -17.11 1.08
N LEU A 39 1.78 -17.46 2.32
CA LEU A 39 0.80 -17.81 3.35
C LEU A 39 0.19 -16.60 4.05
N ARG A 40 0.25 -15.45 3.43
CA ARG A 40 -0.30 -14.21 3.98
C ARG A 40 -1.82 -14.14 3.78
N PRO A 41 -2.53 -13.35 4.61
CA PRO A 41 -3.99 -13.26 4.48
C PRO A 41 -4.47 -12.58 3.21
N ALA A 42 -3.62 -11.81 2.52
CA ALA A 42 -3.98 -11.09 1.30
C ALA A 42 -3.07 -11.47 0.13
N ASN A 43 -3.54 -11.22 -1.08
CA ASN A 43 -2.82 -11.55 -2.31
C ASN A 43 -1.89 -10.44 -2.80
N TRP A 44 -1.55 -9.50 -1.92
CA TRP A 44 -0.74 -8.34 -2.29
C TRP A 44 0.08 -7.85 -1.10
N ARG A 45 1.13 -7.11 -1.41
CA ARG A 45 1.91 -6.38 -0.40
C ARG A 45 2.58 -5.18 -1.05
N ILE A 46 3.04 -4.23 -0.22
CA ILE A 46 3.84 -3.11 -0.70
C ILE A 46 5.26 -3.61 -0.97
N GLY A 47 5.73 -3.38 -2.19
CA GLY A 47 7.09 -3.76 -2.59
C GLY A 47 8.07 -2.59 -2.53
N ASP A 48 7.61 -1.38 -2.82
CA ASP A 48 8.48 -0.21 -2.87
C ASP A 48 7.62 1.07 -2.84
N PHE A 49 8.29 2.22 -2.77
CA PHE A 49 7.68 3.54 -2.79
C PHE A 49 8.28 4.37 -3.90
N VAL A 50 7.44 5.20 -4.54
CA VAL A 50 7.89 6.19 -5.53
C VAL A 50 7.81 7.56 -4.90
N SER A 51 8.93 8.28 -4.86
CA SER A 51 8.98 9.61 -4.24
C SER A 51 9.44 10.66 -5.25
N ILE A 52 9.08 11.93 -4.97
CA ILE A 52 9.53 13.07 -5.77
C ILE A 52 10.90 13.52 -5.25
N GLY A 53 11.82 13.78 -6.17
CA GLY A 53 13.14 14.31 -5.86
C GLY A 53 14.11 13.25 -5.36
N LEU A 54 15.22 13.72 -4.76
CA LEU A 54 16.30 12.86 -4.31
C LEU A 54 16.18 12.45 -2.85
N LYS A 55 15.11 12.86 -2.16
CA LYS A 55 14.93 12.55 -0.74
C LYS A 55 14.41 11.12 -0.59
N PRO A 56 15.06 10.32 0.26
CA PRO A 56 14.55 8.97 0.54
C PRO A 56 13.24 9.04 1.33
N VAL A 57 12.45 7.98 1.24
CA VAL A 57 11.23 7.86 2.04
C VAL A 57 11.63 7.68 3.51
N SER A 58 11.03 8.47 4.39
CA SER A 58 11.36 8.42 5.82
C SER A 58 10.93 7.10 6.45
N GLN A 59 11.58 6.74 7.56
CA GLN A 59 11.20 5.55 8.31
C GLN A 59 9.79 5.68 8.87
N ASP A 60 9.39 6.88 9.31
CA ASP A 60 8.04 7.12 9.81
C ASP A 60 7.00 6.89 8.73
N CYS A 61 7.27 7.31 7.51
CA CYS A 61 6.40 7.06 6.36
C CYS A 61 6.26 5.56 6.09
N LYS A 62 7.37 4.83 6.09
CA LYS A 62 7.37 3.38 5.89
C LYS A 62 6.58 2.67 6.98
N THR A 63 6.78 3.06 8.24
CA THR A 63 6.04 2.49 9.38
C THR A 63 4.54 2.70 9.21
N CYS A 64 4.12 3.92 8.85
CA CYS A 64 2.72 4.25 8.61
C CYS A 64 2.15 3.43 7.44
N ALA A 65 2.90 3.32 6.35
CA ALA A 65 2.46 2.59 5.17
C ALA A 65 2.30 1.09 5.46
N PHE A 66 3.22 0.49 6.21
CA PHE A 66 3.12 -0.93 6.55
C PHE A 66 2.02 -1.20 7.58
N ALA A 67 1.73 -0.26 8.46
CA ALA A 67 0.57 -0.35 9.34
C ALA A 67 -0.73 -0.33 8.54
N ALA A 68 -0.84 0.57 7.57
CA ALA A 68 -2.00 0.63 6.67
C ALA A 68 -2.11 -0.64 5.83
N GLN A 69 -0.99 -1.17 5.34
CA GLN A 69 -0.94 -2.44 4.62
C GLN A 69 -1.54 -3.56 5.47
N SER A 70 -1.07 -3.72 6.71
CA SER A 70 -1.56 -4.77 7.60
C SER A 70 -3.06 -4.65 7.85
N GLU A 71 -3.54 -3.42 8.03
CA GLU A 71 -4.95 -3.16 8.27
C GLU A 71 -5.80 -3.53 7.05
N LEU A 72 -5.38 -3.11 5.86
CA LEU A 72 -6.12 -3.40 4.62
C LEU A 72 -6.03 -4.89 4.22
N GLN A 73 -4.93 -5.56 4.53
CA GLN A 73 -4.78 -6.97 4.21
C GLN A 73 -5.75 -7.88 4.97
N ARG A 74 -6.35 -7.39 6.04
CA ARG A 74 -7.31 -8.17 6.83
C ARG A 74 -8.57 -8.51 6.03
N ASP A 75 -9.01 -7.61 5.13
CA ASP A 75 -10.30 -7.76 4.47
C ASP A 75 -10.30 -7.36 3.00
N THR A 76 -9.15 -7.01 2.43
CA THR A 76 -9.09 -6.47 1.06
C THR A 76 -8.09 -7.27 0.21
N ASP A 77 -8.54 -7.70 -0.95
CA ASP A 77 -7.72 -8.33 -1.98
C ASP A 77 -7.73 -7.48 -3.25
N VAL A 78 -6.71 -7.67 -4.08
CA VAL A 78 -6.59 -6.97 -5.36
C VAL A 78 -7.08 -7.87 -6.48
N ILE A 79 -7.82 -7.28 -7.41
CA ILE A 79 -8.18 -7.94 -8.66
C ILE A 79 -6.99 -7.76 -9.61
N TRP A 80 -6.22 -8.82 -9.78
CA TRP A 80 -5.05 -8.77 -10.66
C TRP A 80 -5.49 -9.03 -12.10
N SER A 81 -5.12 -8.12 -13.01
CA SER A 81 -5.32 -8.31 -14.44
C SER A 81 -4.00 -8.79 -15.03
N ASP A 82 -3.98 -10.03 -15.42
CA ASP A 82 -2.81 -10.64 -16.06
C ASP A 82 -2.91 -10.55 -17.58
#